data_10baa1132dae4947ed8bdfb996d2adec
#
_entry.id   10baa1132dae4947ed8bdfb996d2adec
#
_cell.length_a   1.000
_cell.length_b   1.000
_cell.length_c   1.000
_cell.angle_alpha   90.00
_cell.angle_beta   90.00
_cell.angle_gamma   90.00
#
_symmetry.space_group_name_H-M   'P 1'
#
loop_
_entity.id
_entity.type
_entity.pdbx_description
1 polymer ?
#
loop_
_entity_poly.entity_id
_entity_poly.type
_entity_poly.pdbx_seq_one_letter_code
_entity_poly.pdbx_strand_id
1 'polypeptide(L)'
;VPLEQELAEAPNWEYCGDREQMIQETGDYDILLTTYGLLNAEVVLLSKKQWNVILLDEAHTIKNKDTKMSKAAMQLNGEFRLLLTGTPIQNHLSEIWNLFQFANPGLLGTFPHFNEKFILPIEKNGDKQRQKQLKRVLQPFLLRRTKNEVLDELPQKTEIVQKVELSSEEMALYENLRQQAVANIEESSLGAMQALAEITRLRQAACHPALINDKLKIDSSKTKVFMDLVDELIGNQHRALVFSQFTSHLALIRKELDLQGISYLYLDGTMSVNEREKQVSRFQQGEGHLFLISLKAGGTGLNLTAADYVIHLDPWWNPAVEDQASDRVYRIGQTRPVTIYRLIASNTIEEKIVTLHQSKKSLADSLLDGSNMAHKLTKEEMLELLRGGIQ
;
A
#
# COMPACT_ATOMS: atom_id res chain seq x y z
N VAL A 1 -12.23 14.17 -22.24
CA VAL A 1 -11.53 13.05 -22.91
C VAL A 1 -10.47 12.58 -21.93
N PRO A 2 -10.41 11.29 -21.59
CA PRO A 2 -9.38 10.80 -20.69
C PRO A 2 -8.01 10.99 -21.35
N LEU A 3 -7.07 11.53 -20.61
CA LEU A 3 -5.66 11.71 -21.04
C LEU A 3 -5.06 10.39 -21.57
N GLU A 4 -5.55 9.25 -21.08
CA GLU A 4 -5.17 7.90 -21.49
C GLU A 4 -5.53 7.59 -22.96
N GLN A 5 -6.60 8.17 -23.52
CA GLN A 5 -6.95 8.00 -24.94
C GLN A 5 -6.09 8.87 -25.87
N GLU A 6 -5.77 10.10 -25.48
CA GLU A 6 -4.87 10.95 -26.25
C GLU A 6 -3.41 10.45 -26.21
N LEU A 7 -2.98 9.87 -25.08
CA LEU A 7 -1.66 9.24 -24.97
C LEU A 7 -1.55 7.91 -25.71
N ALA A 8 -2.67 7.19 -25.93
CA ALA A 8 -2.70 5.96 -26.71
C ALA A 8 -2.58 6.22 -28.22
N GLU A 9 -2.94 7.41 -28.70
CA GLU A 9 -2.79 7.83 -30.10
C GLU A 9 -1.46 8.55 -30.37
N ALA A 10 -0.72 8.94 -29.34
CA ALA A 10 0.64 9.44 -29.47
C ALA A 10 1.55 8.32 -30.01
N PRO A 11 2.44 8.59 -30.97
CA PRO A 11 3.35 7.58 -31.46
C PRO A 11 4.16 7.01 -30.29
N ASN A 12 3.87 5.74 -29.96
CA ASN A 12 4.65 4.98 -28.98
C ASN A 12 6.05 4.79 -29.56
N TRP A 13 6.97 5.64 -29.19
CA TRP A 13 8.38 5.44 -29.43
C TRP A 13 8.87 4.35 -28.47
N GLU A 14 8.63 3.08 -28.87
CA GLU A 14 9.31 1.97 -28.20
C GLU A 14 10.81 2.17 -28.35
N TYR A 15 11.46 2.19 -27.24
CA TYR A 15 12.84 2.46 -26.99
C TYR A 15 13.77 1.49 -27.75
N CYS A 16 14.27 1.85 -28.92
CA CYS A 16 15.26 1.12 -29.71
C CYS A 16 16.42 2.02 -30.22
N GLY A 17 16.72 3.16 -29.57
CA GLY A 17 17.71 4.11 -30.03
C GLY A 17 18.63 4.68 -28.94
N ASP A 18 19.49 5.60 -29.33
CA ASP A 18 20.35 6.34 -28.41
C ASP A 18 19.52 7.26 -27.50
N ARG A 19 19.53 6.98 -26.21
CA ARG A 19 18.77 7.70 -25.18
C ARG A 19 19.14 9.16 -25.11
N GLU A 20 20.39 9.46 -25.28
CA GLU A 20 20.88 10.83 -25.24
C GLU A 20 20.28 11.67 -26.38
N GLN A 21 20.24 11.10 -27.57
CA GLN A 21 19.63 11.74 -28.72
C GLN A 21 18.13 11.96 -28.52
N MET A 22 17.40 10.97 -28.04
CA MET A 22 15.96 11.07 -27.76
C MET A 22 15.63 12.16 -26.72
N ILE A 23 16.40 12.25 -25.63
CA ILE A 23 16.21 13.29 -24.61
C ILE A 23 16.54 14.67 -25.17
N GLN A 24 17.55 14.79 -26.05
CA GLN A 24 17.92 16.07 -26.69
C GLN A 24 16.86 16.51 -27.70
N GLU A 25 16.31 15.61 -28.48
CA GLU A 25 15.30 15.87 -29.52
C GLU A 25 13.90 16.17 -28.96
N THR A 26 13.61 15.85 -27.67
CA THR A 26 12.32 16.17 -27.05
C THR A 26 12.07 17.68 -27.11
N GLY A 27 11.01 18.12 -27.78
CA GLY A 27 10.62 19.52 -27.98
C GLY A 27 9.75 20.08 -26.85
N ASP A 28 9.31 21.32 -27.00
CA ASP A 28 8.52 22.03 -25.99
C ASP A 28 7.10 21.48 -25.77
N TYR A 29 6.58 20.76 -26.75
CA TYR A 29 5.23 20.19 -26.75
C TYR A 29 5.22 18.65 -26.59
N ASP A 30 6.41 18.05 -26.40
CA ASP A 30 6.54 16.62 -26.27
C ASP A 30 6.42 16.19 -24.79
N ILE A 31 5.94 14.96 -24.59
CA ILE A 31 5.88 14.33 -23.27
C ILE A 31 6.88 13.19 -23.23
N LEU A 32 7.88 13.30 -22.35
CA LEU A 32 8.80 12.21 -22.04
C LEU A 32 8.26 11.41 -20.87
N LEU A 33 7.78 10.20 -21.12
CA LEU A 33 7.34 9.25 -20.09
C LEU A 33 8.49 8.35 -19.68
N THR A 34 8.78 8.29 -18.38
CA THR A 34 9.87 7.48 -17.84
C THR A 34 9.49 6.83 -16.49
N THR A 35 10.27 5.87 -16.04
CA THR A 35 10.09 5.22 -14.73
C THR A 35 11.10 5.76 -13.71
N TYR A 36 10.81 5.62 -12.41
CA TYR A 36 11.77 5.96 -11.36
C TYR A 36 13.10 5.18 -11.47
N GLY A 37 13.04 3.93 -11.96
CA GLY A 37 14.24 3.14 -12.21
C GLY A 37 15.14 3.76 -13.28
N LEU A 38 14.55 4.15 -14.40
CA LEU A 38 15.25 4.84 -15.50
C LEU A 38 15.69 6.24 -15.08
N LEU A 39 14.87 6.99 -14.36
CA LEU A 39 15.27 8.27 -13.79
C LEU A 39 16.57 8.15 -12.98
N ASN A 40 16.69 7.12 -12.13
CA ASN A 40 17.91 6.92 -11.34
C ASN A 40 19.11 6.51 -12.21
N ALA A 41 18.90 5.73 -13.27
CA ALA A 41 19.95 5.30 -14.17
C ALA A 41 20.47 6.44 -15.07
N GLU A 42 19.55 7.28 -15.58
CA GLU A 42 19.84 8.32 -16.58
C GLU A 42 19.80 9.75 -16.00
N VAL A 43 19.93 9.88 -14.69
CA VAL A 43 19.82 11.18 -14.01
C VAL A 43 20.77 12.25 -14.57
N VAL A 44 21.98 11.85 -14.99
CA VAL A 44 22.98 12.76 -15.55
C VAL A 44 22.51 13.37 -16.88
N LEU A 45 21.84 12.58 -17.71
CA LEU A 45 21.29 13.06 -19.00
C LEU A 45 20.03 13.92 -18.76
N LEU A 46 19.11 13.44 -17.94
CA LEU A 46 17.84 14.11 -17.66
C LEU A 46 18.02 15.45 -16.91
N SER A 47 19.07 15.57 -16.08
CA SER A 47 19.37 16.82 -15.34
C SER A 47 20.04 17.89 -16.20
N LYS A 48 20.60 17.55 -17.37
CA LYS A 48 21.19 18.54 -18.29
C LYS A 48 20.13 19.35 -19.01
N LYS A 49 18.93 18.80 -19.17
CA LYS A 49 17.82 19.47 -19.86
C LYS A 49 16.98 20.29 -18.89
N GLN A 50 16.57 21.47 -19.32
CA GLN A 50 15.55 22.27 -18.66
C GLN A 50 14.18 21.78 -19.12
N TRP A 51 13.34 21.35 -18.17
CA TRP A 51 11.99 20.86 -18.41
C TRP A 51 10.99 21.97 -18.09
N ASN A 52 9.96 22.15 -18.91
CA ASN A 52 8.87 23.08 -18.62
C ASN A 52 8.06 22.58 -17.42
N VAL A 53 7.71 21.29 -17.42
CA VAL A 53 6.95 20.64 -16.34
C VAL A 53 7.59 19.31 -15.98
N ILE A 54 7.77 19.05 -14.69
CA ILE A 54 8.12 17.74 -14.17
C ILE A 54 6.97 17.24 -13.30
N LEU A 55 6.36 16.14 -13.71
CA LEU A 55 5.29 15.49 -12.97
C LEU A 55 5.80 14.14 -12.44
N LEU A 56 5.71 13.93 -11.12
CA LEU A 56 6.01 12.66 -10.49
C LEU A 56 4.71 12.02 -10.01
N ASP A 57 4.33 10.92 -10.65
CA ASP A 57 3.21 10.09 -10.17
C ASP A 57 3.68 9.12 -9.09
N GLU A 58 2.77 8.71 -8.19
CA GLU A 58 3.10 7.93 -6.99
C GLU A 58 4.32 8.48 -6.24
N ALA A 59 4.30 9.79 -5.99
CA ALA A 59 5.41 10.55 -5.41
C ALA A 59 5.86 10.07 -4.02
N HIS A 60 5.08 9.20 -3.36
CA HIS A 60 5.52 8.48 -2.16
C HIS A 60 6.83 7.71 -2.36
N THR A 61 7.21 7.40 -3.61
CA THR A 61 8.49 6.77 -3.99
C THR A 61 9.70 7.61 -3.59
N ILE A 62 9.57 8.93 -3.61
CA ILE A 62 10.65 9.85 -3.25
C ILE A 62 10.52 10.43 -1.83
N LYS A 63 9.59 9.95 -1.01
CA LYS A 63 9.32 10.48 0.34
C LYS A 63 10.50 10.47 1.30
N ASN A 64 11.45 9.56 1.12
CA ASN A 64 12.66 9.45 1.94
C ASN A 64 13.84 10.13 1.22
N LYS A 65 14.37 11.19 1.83
CA LYS A 65 15.47 12.02 1.31
C LYS A 65 16.77 11.23 1.01
N ASP A 66 16.99 10.13 1.72
CA ASP A 66 18.24 9.37 1.65
C ASP A 66 18.26 8.33 0.51
N THR A 67 17.11 8.07 -0.11
CA THR A 67 17.01 7.10 -1.22
C THR A 67 17.63 7.63 -2.52
N LYS A 68 18.14 6.72 -3.35
CA LYS A 68 18.69 7.05 -4.67
C LYS A 68 17.64 7.72 -5.56
N MET A 69 16.38 7.25 -5.51
CA MET A 69 15.27 7.80 -6.29
C MET A 69 14.99 9.25 -5.92
N SER A 70 14.94 9.57 -4.61
CA SER A 70 14.76 10.94 -4.14
C SER A 70 15.91 11.84 -4.58
N LYS A 71 17.15 11.39 -4.42
CA LYS A 71 18.33 12.15 -4.84
C LYS A 71 18.37 12.40 -6.34
N ALA A 72 17.97 11.43 -7.15
CA ALA A 72 17.86 11.58 -8.60
C ALA A 72 16.77 12.58 -8.99
N ALA A 73 15.59 12.49 -8.40
CA ALA A 73 14.50 13.44 -8.66
C ALA A 73 14.90 14.89 -8.32
N MET A 74 15.60 15.11 -7.21
CA MET A 74 16.06 16.45 -6.80
C MET A 74 17.06 17.09 -7.77
N GLN A 75 17.74 16.32 -8.61
CA GLN A 75 18.69 16.82 -9.61
C GLN A 75 18.03 17.33 -10.90
N LEU A 76 16.76 17.01 -11.11
CA LEU A 76 16.04 17.45 -12.30
C LEU A 76 15.81 18.96 -12.30
N ASN A 77 16.01 19.60 -13.45
CA ASN A 77 15.79 21.02 -13.66
C ASN A 77 14.42 21.25 -14.32
N GLY A 78 13.45 21.79 -13.59
CA GLY A 78 12.11 22.06 -14.10
C GLY A 78 11.59 23.42 -13.64
N GLU A 79 10.87 24.12 -14.53
CA GLU A 79 10.23 25.39 -14.20
C GLU A 79 9.04 25.19 -13.29
N PHE A 80 8.20 24.18 -13.60
CA PHE A 80 7.07 23.78 -12.78
C PHE A 80 7.21 22.32 -12.33
N ARG A 81 6.91 22.05 -11.08
CA ARG A 81 7.02 20.72 -10.49
C ARG A 81 5.72 20.31 -9.83
N LEU A 82 5.20 19.17 -10.21
CA LEU A 82 3.95 18.62 -9.71
C LEU A 82 4.15 17.21 -9.15
N LEU A 83 3.51 16.95 -8.02
CA LEU A 83 3.50 15.63 -7.37
C LEU A 83 2.07 15.09 -7.34
N LEU A 84 1.88 13.88 -7.83
CA LEU A 84 0.65 13.13 -7.65
C LEU A 84 0.89 12.00 -6.65
N THR A 85 0.02 11.88 -5.66
CA THR A 85 0.09 10.79 -4.69
C THR A 85 -1.25 10.58 -4.02
N GLY A 86 -1.68 9.33 -3.91
CA GLY A 86 -2.86 8.98 -3.11
C GLY A 86 -2.59 9.09 -1.60
N THR A 87 -1.33 9.12 -1.18
CA THR A 87 -0.91 9.08 0.23
C THR A 87 0.27 9.99 0.49
N PRO A 88 0.05 11.32 0.62
CA PRO A 88 1.13 12.30 0.78
C PRO A 88 1.89 12.13 2.11
N ILE A 89 1.24 11.56 3.11
CA ILE A 89 1.82 11.29 4.43
C ILE A 89 1.48 9.85 4.80
N GLN A 90 2.50 9.03 4.97
CA GLN A 90 2.30 7.65 5.39
C GLN A 90 2.74 7.42 6.85
N ASN A 91 3.89 7.97 7.24
CA ASN A 91 4.49 7.65 8.53
C ASN A 91 5.09 8.85 9.29
N HIS A 92 5.63 9.87 8.62
CA HIS A 92 6.38 10.96 9.27
C HIS A 92 6.25 12.31 8.55
N LEU A 93 6.33 13.43 9.30
CA LEU A 93 6.38 14.77 8.73
C LEU A 93 7.64 15.01 7.88
N SER A 94 8.70 14.27 8.11
CA SER A 94 9.89 14.30 7.26
C SER A 94 9.60 13.92 5.81
N GLU A 95 8.57 13.09 5.57
CA GLU A 95 8.11 12.71 4.23
C GLU A 95 7.54 13.94 3.50
N ILE A 96 6.71 14.73 4.18
CA ILE A 96 6.18 15.99 3.63
C ILE A 96 7.32 16.95 3.29
N TRP A 97 8.28 17.11 4.20
CA TRP A 97 9.41 18.00 3.95
C TRP A 97 10.12 17.64 2.65
N ASN A 98 10.37 16.35 2.43
CA ASN A 98 11.07 15.90 1.24
C ASN A 98 10.24 16.09 -0.04
N LEU A 99 8.93 15.80 0.00
CA LEU A 99 8.04 16.06 -1.12
C LEU A 99 8.01 17.56 -1.48
N PHE A 100 7.90 18.43 -0.47
CA PHE A 100 7.90 19.88 -0.69
C PHE A 100 9.27 20.42 -1.09
N GLN A 101 10.37 19.78 -0.67
CA GLN A 101 11.69 20.13 -1.16
C GLN A 101 11.83 19.91 -2.67
N PHE A 102 11.11 18.92 -3.23
CA PHE A 102 11.02 18.75 -4.67
C PHE A 102 10.05 19.76 -5.31
N ALA A 103 8.80 19.82 -4.85
CA ALA A 103 7.75 20.62 -5.48
C ALA A 103 8.00 22.14 -5.35
N ASN A 104 8.40 22.60 -4.15
CA ASN A 104 8.58 24.00 -3.80
C ASN A 104 9.90 24.18 -3.01
N PRO A 105 11.06 24.11 -3.67
CA PRO A 105 12.35 24.19 -2.98
C PRO A 105 12.45 25.42 -2.07
N GLY A 106 12.86 25.22 -0.81
CA GLY A 106 13.03 26.29 0.17
C GLY A 106 11.78 26.70 0.95
N LEU A 107 10.56 26.35 0.53
CA LEU A 107 9.32 26.73 1.23
C LEU A 107 9.32 26.34 2.70
N LEU A 108 9.78 25.13 3.04
CA LEU A 108 9.83 24.62 4.40
C LEU A 108 11.20 24.84 5.08
N GLY A 109 12.14 25.52 4.44
CA GLY A 109 13.48 25.76 4.94
C GLY A 109 14.36 24.51 4.96
N THR A 110 15.48 24.57 5.69
CA THR A 110 16.38 23.40 5.83
C THR A 110 15.77 22.32 6.70
N PHE A 111 16.19 21.06 6.50
CA PHE A 111 15.69 19.95 7.29
C PHE A 111 15.89 20.10 8.81
N PRO A 112 17.07 20.54 9.31
CA PRO A 112 17.25 20.80 10.74
C PRO A 112 16.24 21.81 11.28
N HIS A 113 16.04 22.93 10.60
CA HIS A 113 15.07 23.96 11.00
C HIS A 113 13.64 23.43 11.01
N PHE A 114 13.24 22.66 9.97
CA PHE A 114 11.91 22.05 9.90
C PHE A 114 11.71 21.01 11.01
N ASN A 115 12.75 20.24 11.33
CA ASN A 115 12.72 19.26 12.40
C ASN A 115 12.48 19.92 13.77
N GLU A 116 13.23 20.97 14.09
CA GLU A 116 13.08 21.69 15.37
C GLU A 116 11.74 22.43 15.47
N LYS A 117 11.32 23.05 14.39
CA LYS A 117 10.12 23.90 14.37
C LYS A 117 8.82 23.12 14.32
N PHE A 118 8.79 22.00 13.59
CA PHE A 118 7.56 21.25 13.30
C PHE A 118 7.64 19.78 13.70
N ILE A 119 8.66 19.01 13.29
CA ILE A 119 8.68 17.57 13.52
C ILE A 119 8.68 17.27 15.03
N LEU A 120 9.69 17.75 15.76
CA LEU A 120 9.81 17.47 17.18
C LEU A 120 8.61 17.96 18.02
N PRO A 121 8.15 19.20 17.89
CA PRO A 121 6.99 19.68 18.65
C PRO A 121 5.71 18.93 18.33
N ILE A 122 5.47 18.63 17.07
CA ILE A 122 4.22 17.97 16.65
C ILE A 122 4.28 16.47 16.96
N GLU A 123 5.36 15.76 16.55
CA GLU A 123 5.46 14.30 16.70
C GLU A 123 5.71 13.84 18.13
N LYS A 124 6.54 14.58 18.91
CA LYS A 124 6.83 14.19 20.28
C LYS A 124 5.90 14.79 21.33
N ASN A 125 5.48 16.06 21.10
CA ASN A 125 4.77 16.82 22.13
C ASN A 125 3.29 17.03 21.78
N GLY A 126 2.82 16.61 20.60
CA GLY A 126 1.43 16.78 20.17
C GLY A 126 1.00 18.24 20.02
N ASP A 127 1.94 19.16 19.67
CA ASP A 127 1.68 20.61 19.59
C ASP A 127 0.71 20.96 18.47
N LYS A 128 -0.57 21.12 18.84
CA LYS A 128 -1.66 21.48 17.93
C LYS A 128 -1.51 22.86 17.28
N GLN A 129 -0.81 23.78 17.94
CA GLN A 129 -0.59 25.13 17.41
C GLN A 129 0.43 25.08 16.25
N ARG A 130 1.54 24.37 16.43
CA ARG A 130 2.52 24.12 15.37
C ARG A 130 1.93 23.35 14.22
N GLN A 131 1.08 22.37 14.49
CA GLN A 131 0.36 21.63 13.47
C GLN A 131 -0.55 22.55 12.61
N LYS A 132 -1.35 23.42 13.24
CA LYS A 132 -2.17 24.42 12.52
C LYS A 132 -1.31 25.37 11.70
N GLN A 133 -0.15 25.77 12.22
CA GLN A 133 0.79 26.62 11.49
C GLN A 133 1.33 25.92 10.24
N LEU A 134 1.77 24.66 10.36
CA LEU A 134 2.25 23.87 9.24
C LEU A 134 1.16 23.71 8.18
N LYS A 135 -0.06 23.34 8.59
CA LYS A 135 -1.22 23.21 7.69
C LYS A 135 -1.46 24.47 6.86
N ARG A 136 -1.42 25.66 7.49
CA ARG A 136 -1.59 26.94 6.77
C ARG A 136 -0.51 27.17 5.70
N VAL A 137 0.72 26.75 5.97
CA VAL A 137 1.83 26.89 5.01
C VAL A 137 1.65 25.95 3.82
N LEU A 138 1.17 24.72 4.07
CA LEU A 138 1.02 23.69 3.04
C LEU A 138 -0.24 23.87 2.18
N GLN A 139 -1.32 24.34 2.79
CA GLN A 139 -2.66 24.39 2.18
C GLN A 139 -2.72 25.04 0.78
N PRO A 140 -2.01 26.15 0.47
CA PRO A 140 -2.06 26.75 -0.86
C PRO A 140 -1.46 25.87 -1.98
N PHE A 141 -0.65 24.87 -1.63
CA PHE A 141 0.07 23.99 -2.55
C PHE A 141 -0.49 22.58 -2.58
N LEU A 142 -1.54 22.30 -1.80
CA LEU A 142 -2.18 20.98 -1.71
C LEU A 142 -3.57 21.02 -2.29
N LEU A 143 -3.79 20.20 -3.31
CA LEU A 143 -5.12 19.90 -3.83
C LEU A 143 -5.47 18.44 -3.47
N ARG A 144 -6.45 18.24 -2.62
CA ARG A 144 -6.98 16.92 -2.30
C ARG A 144 -8.44 16.83 -2.77
N ARG A 145 -8.74 15.76 -3.49
CA ARG A 145 -10.10 15.37 -3.86
C ARG A 145 -10.30 13.92 -3.49
N THR A 146 -11.35 13.62 -2.76
CA THR A 146 -11.77 12.23 -2.53
C THR A 146 -12.63 11.76 -3.69
N LYS A 147 -12.65 10.45 -3.94
CA LYS A 147 -13.49 9.87 -5.00
C LYS A 147 -14.96 10.22 -4.81
N ASN A 148 -15.44 10.22 -3.56
CA ASN A 148 -16.83 10.55 -3.24
C ASN A 148 -17.20 12.02 -3.49
N GLU A 149 -16.22 12.93 -3.57
CA GLU A 149 -16.46 14.36 -3.85
C GLU A 149 -16.52 14.67 -5.34
N VAL A 150 -15.96 13.82 -6.19
CA VAL A 150 -15.80 14.12 -7.63
C VAL A 150 -16.41 13.11 -8.57
N LEU A 151 -16.78 11.92 -8.10
CA LEU A 151 -17.27 10.82 -8.92
C LEU A 151 -18.66 10.38 -8.43
N ASP A 152 -19.69 11.14 -8.82
CA ASP A 152 -21.09 10.82 -8.53
C ASP A 152 -21.55 9.52 -9.23
N GLU A 153 -20.80 9.08 -10.26
CA GLU A 153 -21.12 7.89 -11.06
C GLU A 153 -20.61 6.59 -10.45
N LEU A 154 -19.75 6.63 -9.41
CA LEU A 154 -19.25 5.41 -8.79
C LEU A 154 -20.34 4.72 -7.97
N PRO A 155 -20.48 3.39 -8.10
CA PRO A 155 -21.44 2.64 -7.32
C PRO A 155 -21.10 2.66 -5.82
N GLN A 156 -22.03 2.20 -4.99
CA GLN A 156 -21.83 2.13 -3.55
C GLN A 156 -20.64 1.22 -3.20
N LYS A 157 -19.83 1.67 -2.22
CA LYS A 157 -18.72 0.90 -1.63
C LYS A 157 -19.09 0.51 -0.20
N THR A 158 -19.03 -0.79 0.10
CA THR A 158 -19.27 -1.34 1.44
C THR A 158 -17.99 -1.99 1.97
N GLU A 159 -17.64 -1.71 3.22
CA GLU A 159 -16.48 -2.34 3.89
C GLU A 159 -16.96 -3.17 5.07
N ILE A 160 -16.56 -4.43 5.12
CA ILE A 160 -16.95 -5.42 6.13
C ILE A 160 -15.68 -5.97 6.80
N VAL A 161 -15.58 -5.79 8.10
CA VAL A 161 -14.55 -6.46 8.91
C VAL A 161 -15.14 -7.77 9.42
N GLN A 162 -14.70 -8.87 8.81
CA GLN A 162 -15.11 -10.22 9.21
C GLN A 162 -14.16 -10.73 10.28
N LYS A 163 -14.63 -10.77 11.52
CA LYS A 163 -13.89 -11.37 12.62
C LYS A 163 -13.92 -12.89 12.52
N VAL A 164 -12.76 -13.51 12.68
CA VAL A 164 -12.55 -14.95 12.64
C VAL A 164 -12.06 -15.42 14.00
N GLU A 165 -12.84 -16.24 14.67
CA GLU A 165 -12.41 -16.87 15.91
C GLU A 165 -11.53 -18.09 15.59
N LEU A 166 -10.31 -18.08 16.11
CA LEU A 166 -9.38 -19.18 15.97
C LEU A 166 -9.86 -20.38 16.82
N SER A 167 -9.64 -21.60 16.33
CA SER A 167 -9.87 -22.81 17.11
C SER A 167 -9.00 -22.84 18.36
N SER A 168 -9.35 -23.68 19.34
CA SER A 168 -8.56 -23.83 20.56
C SER A 168 -7.11 -24.24 20.29
N GLU A 169 -6.88 -25.06 19.27
CA GLU A 169 -5.54 -25.51 18.86
C GLU A 169 -4.74 -24.39 18.20
N GLU A 170 -5.36 -23.63 17.32
CA GLU A 170 -4.74 -22.44 16.70
C GLU A 170 -4.40 -21.39 17.76
N MET A 171 -5.33 -21.12 18.70
CA MET A 171 -5.12 -20.15 19.76
C MET A 171 -4.01 -20.60 20.72
N ALA A 172 -3.92 -21.88 21.06
CA ALA A 172 -2.83 -22.42 21.90
C ALA A 172 -1.47 -22.28 21.20
N LEU A 173 -1.40 -22.57 19.90
CA LEU A 173 -0.20 -22.33 19.08
C LEU A 173 0.19 -20.85 19.07
N TYR A 174 -0.77 -19.98 18.79
CA TYR A 174 -0.58 -18.55 18.73
C TYR A 174 -0.06 -17.98 20.05
N GLU A 175 -0.69 -18.35 21.16
CA GLU A 175 -0.32 -17.86 22.49
C GLU A 175 1.07 -18.34 22.94
N ASN A 176 1.43 -19.58 22.62
CA ASN A 176 2.79 -20.09 22.86
C ASN A 176 3.83 -19.25 22.10
N LEU A 177 3.60 -18.99 20.80
CA LEU A 177 4.47 -18.16 19.97
C LEU A 177 4.54 -16.71 20.51
N ARG A 178 3.43 -16.17 21.00
CA ARG A 178 3.37 -14.83 21.59
C ARG A 178 4.23 -14.74 22.85
N GLN A 179 4.14 -15.72 23.76
CA GLN A 179 4.95 -15.77 24.95
C GLN A 179 6.43 -15.89 24.62
N GLN A 180 6.80 -16.75 23.67
CA GLN A 180 8.17 -16.86 23.19
C GLN A 180 8.67 -15.54 22.58
N ALA A 181 7.85 -14.86 21.77
CA ALA A 181 8.20 -13.58 21.16
C ALA A 181 8.48 -12.50 22.23
N VAL A 182 7.65 -12.42 23.27
CA VAL A 182 7.85 -11.48 24.37
C VAL A 182 9.17 -11.78 25.10
N ALA A 183 9.42 -13.03 25.47
CA ALA A 183 10.66 -13.43 26.14
C ALA A 183 11.90 -13.12 25.28
N ASN A 184 11.86 -13.48 23.99
CA ASN A 184 12.97 -13.22 23.05
C ASN A 184 13.29 -11.74 22.92
N ILE A 185 12.27 -10.86 22.91
CA ILE A 185 12.46 -9.41 22.76
C ILE A 185 12.96 -8.80 24.07
N GLU A 186 12.51 -9.29 25.23
CA GLU A 186 12.95 -8.81 26.56
C GLU A 186 14.41 -9.17 26.84
N GLU A 187 14.80 -10.41 26.56
CA GLU A 187 16.15 -10.92 26.83
C GLU A 187 17.19 -10.41 25.84
N SER A 188 16.77 -10.01 24.63
CA SER A 188 17.73 -9.62 23.59
C SER A 188 18.12 -8.14 23.65
N SER A 189 19.42 -7.89 23.59
CA SER A 189 19.99 -6.57 23.26
C SER A 189 19.80 -6.19 21.77
N LEU A 190 19.27 -7.10 20.95
CA LEU A 190 19.05 -6.96 19.52
C LEU A 190 17.75 -6.19 19.27
N GLY A 191 17.88 -5.04 18.63
CA GLY A 191 16.86 -4.01 18.50
C GLY A 191 15.59 -4.35 17.67
N ALA A 192 14.95 -3.32 17.14
CA ALA A 192 13.66 -3.32 16.43
C ALA A 192 13.51 -4.37 15.30
N MET A 193 14.60 -4.84 14.69
CA MET A 193 14.55 -5.81 13.59
C MET A 193 14.10 -7.21 14.08
N GLN A 194 14.53 -7.63 15.25
CA GLN A 194 14.12 -8.92 15.82
C GLN A 194 12.65 -8.87 16.28
N ALA A 195 12.25 -7.78 16.91
CA ALA A 195 10.83 -7.57 17.26
C ALA A 195 9.92 -7.64 16.03
N LEU A 196 10.35 -7.06 14.91
CA LEU A 196 9.62 -7.13 13.64
C LEU A 196 9.52 -8.55 13.06
N ALA A 197 10.58 -9.36 13.24
CA ALA A 197 10.57 -10.77 12.81
C ALA A 197 9.57 -11.59 13.65
N GLU A 198 9.56 -11.41 14.98
CA GLU A 198 8.61 -12.09 15.87
C GLU A 198 7.16 -11.68 15.59
N ILE A 199 6.91 -10.39 15.37
CA ILE A 199 5.60 -9.90 14.94
C ILE A 199 5.17 -10.53 13.61
N THR A 200 6.10 -10.65 12.64
CA THR A 200 5.81 -11.28 11.35
C THR A 200 5.43 -12.74 11.53
N ARG A 201 6.12 -13.46 12.41
CA ARG A 201 5.81 -14.86 12.76
C ARG A 201 4.43 -15.00 13.39
N LEU A 202 4.04 -14.10 14.30
CA LEU A 202 2.70 -14.09 14.91
C LEU A 202 1.61 -13.80 13.88
N ARG A 203 1.85 -12.89 12.94
CA ARG A 203 0.92 -12.62 11.84
C ARG A 203 0.75 -13.83 10.92
N GLN A 204 1.82 -14.56 10.65
CA GLN A 204 1.75 -15.83 9.92
C GLN A 204 0.92 -16.87 10.68
N ALA A 205 1.12 -17.01 12.00
CA ALA A 205 0.32 -17.92 12.83
C ALA A 205 -1.17 -17.55 12.82
N ALA A 206 -1.51 -16.27 12.83
CA ALA A 206 -2.90 -15.79 12.73
C ALA A 206 -3.52 -16.02 11.33
N CYS A 207 -2.71 -16.14 10.29
CA CYS A 207 -3.18 -16.47 8.94
C CYS A 207 -3.46 -17.97 8.79
N HIS A 208 -2.45 -18.79 9.12
CA HIS A 208 -2.55 -20.26 8.96
C HIS A 208 -1.44 -20.97 9.75
N PRO A 209 -1.75 -22.02 10.56
CA PRO A 209 -0.75 -22.76 11.33
C PRO A 209 0.40 -23.34 10.50
N ALA A 210 0.12 -23.82 9.29
CA ALA A 210 1.13 -24.39 8.40
C ALA A 210 2.19 -23.36 7.91
N LEU A 211 1.97 -22.05 8.07
CA LEU A 211 2.98 -21.01 7.80
C LEU A 211 4.10 -21.00 8.85
N ILE A 212 3.83 -21.57 10.02
CA ILE A 212 4.80 -21.72 11.10
C ILE A 212 5.55 -23.04 10.97
N ASN A 213 4.80 -24.12 10.72
CA ASN A 213 5.35 -25.44 10.50
C ASN A 213 4.36 -26.24 9.65
N ASP A 214 4.78 -26.64 8.48
CA ASP A 214 3.99 -27.42 7.48
C ASP A 214 3.61 -28.82 7.95
N LYS A 215 4.26 -29.34 8.99
CA LYS A 215 3.95 -30.64 9.62
C LYS A 215 2.80 -30.57 10.61
N LEU A 216 2.36 -29.38 11.00
CA LEU A 216 1.21 -29.21 11.88
C LEU A 216 -0.07 -29.57 11.13
N LYS A 217 -0.81 -30.52 11.67
CA LYS A 217 -2.13 -30.95 11.15
C LYS A 217 -3.23 -30.19 11.90
N ILE A 218 -3.16 -28.87 11.87
CA ILE A 218 -4.16 -27.98 12.48
C ILE A 218 -4.85 -27.26 11.32
N ASP A 219 -6.15 -27.41 11.24
CA ASP A 219 -6.97 -26.73 10.24
C ASP A 219 -6.98 -25.21 10.50
N SER A 220 -7.07 -24.41 9.44
CA SER A 220 -7.15 -22.97 9.59
C SER A 220 -8.59 -22.48 9.59
N SER A 221 -9.02 -21.91 10.72
CA SER A 221 -10.32 -21.24 10.85
C SER A 221 -10.50 -20.14 9.83
N LYS A 222 -9.43 -19.39 9.53
CA LYS A 222 -9.45 -18.32 8.53
C LYS A 222 -9.65 -18.85 7.11
N THR A 223 -8.98 -19.96 6.77
CA THR A 223 -9.19 -20.64 5.48
C THR A 223 -10.61 -21.12 5.34
N LYS A 224 -11.19 -21.70 6.40
CA LYS A 224 -12.59 -22.16 6.39
C LYS A 224 -13.57 -21.01 6.12
N VAL A 225 -13.47 -19.92 6.88
CA VAL A 225 -14.31 -18.72 6.68
C VAL A 225 -14.12 -18.13 5.28
N PHE A 226 -12.89 -18.15 4.76
CA PHE A 226 -12.62 -17.72 3.39
C PHE A 226 -13.32 -18.60 2.36
N MET A 227 -13.28 -19.92 2.51
CA MET A 227 -13.92 -20.86 1.58
C MET A 227 -15.44 -20.75 1.64
N ASP A 228 -16.04 -20.61 2.84
CA ASP A 228 -17.49 -20.37 3.01
C ASP A 228 -17.90 -19.08 2.24
N LEU A 229 -17.11 -18.01 2.34
CA LEU A 229 -17.34 -16.76 1.62
C LEU A 229 -17.20 -16.96 0.10
N VAL A 230 -16.21 -17.71 -0.35
CA VAL A 230 -15.99 -18.00 -1.79
C VAL A 230 -17.17 -18.76 -2.37
N ASP A 231 -17.70 -19.75 -1.67
CA ASP A 231 -18.87 -20.54 -2.11
C ASP A 231 -20.10 -19.63 -2.27
N GLU A 232 -20.33 -18.71 -1.33
CA GLU A 232 -21.41 -17.73 -1.41
C GLU A 232 -21.23 -16.80 -2.63
N LEU A 233 -20.02 -16.29 -2.85
CA LEU A 233 -19.73 -15.38 -3.96
C LEU A 233 -19.92 -16.05 -5.33
N ILE A 234 -19.44 -17.29 -5.47
CA ILE A 234 -19.55 -18.04 -6.73
C ILE A 234 -21.02 -18.40 -6.97
N GLY A 235 -21.76 -18.83 -5.93
CA GLY A 235 -23.18 -19.14 -6.03
C GLY A 235 -24.02 -17.94 -6.50
N ASN A 236 -23.60 -16.72 -6.18
CA ASN A 236 -24.23 -15.46 -6.59
C ASN A 236 -23.60 -14.84 -7.86
N GLN A 237 -22.73 -15.55 -8.56
CA GLN A 237 -22.04 -15.10 -9.78
C GLN A 237 -21.18 -13.83 -9.60
N HIS A 238 -20.65 -13.64 -8.41
CA HIS A 238 -19.69 -12.58 -8.11
C HIS A 238 -18.25 -13.00 -8.43
N ARG A 239 -17.38 -12.02 -8.60
CA ARG A 239 -15.95 -12.24 -8.84
C ARG A 239 -15.14 -11.42 -7.85
N ALA A 240 -14.09 -12.02 -7.30
CA ALA A 240 -13.33 -11.39 -6.24
C ALA A 240 -11.83 -11.26 -6.54
N LEU A 241 -11.26 -10.13 -6.09
CA LEU A 241 -9.82 -10.02 -5.88
C LEU A 241 -9.50 -10.47 -4.46
N VAL A 242 -8.49 -11.30 -4.32
CA VAL A 242 -8.04 -11.84 -3.03
C VAL A 242 -6.61 -11.41 -2.79
N PHE A 243 -6.39 -10.62 -1.74
CA PHE A 243 -5.08 -10.08 -1.40
C PHE A 243 -4.51 -10.72 -0.14
N SER A 244 -3.23 -11.04 -0.18
CA SER A 244 -2.42 -11.34 1.00
C SER A 244 -1.02 -10.75 0.85
N GLN A 245 -0.41 -10.37 1.96
CA GLN A 245 1.02 -10.01 1.95
C GLN A 245 1.93 -11.24 1.85
N PHE A 246 1.45 -12.41 2.29
CA PHE A 246 2.21 -13.65 2.31
C PHE A 246 1.90 -14.49 1.06
N THR A 247 2.87 -14.59 0.15
CA THR A 247 2.75 -15.47 -1.02
C THR A 247 2.62 -16.95 -0.62
N SER A 248 3.22 -17.33 0.51
CA SER A 248 3.06 -18.66 1.12
C SER A 248 1.62 -18.92 1.59
N HIS A 249 0.90 -17.90 2.12
CA HIS A 249 -0.52 -18.04 2.44
C HIS A 249 -1.36 -18.22 1.17
N LEU A 250 -1.10 -17.41 0.14
CA LEU A 250 -1.76 -17.59 -1.16
C LEU A 250 -1.50 -18.98 -1.75
N ALA A 251 -0.31 -19.57 -1.52
CA ALA A 251 -0.02 -20.93 -1.98
C ALA A 251 -0.85 -21.99 -1.25
N LEU A 252 -1.15 -21.79 0.05
CA LEU A 252 -2.07 -22.68 0.80
C LEU A 252 -3.51 -22.51 0.31
N ILE A 253 -3.97 -21.29 0.11
CA ILE A 253 -5.30 -21.01 -0.47
C ILE A 253 -5.45 -21.64 -1.86
N ARG A 254 -4.42 -21.55 -2.72
CA ARG A 254 -4.44 -22.20 -4.05
C ARG A 254 -4.66 -23.70 -3.96
N LYS A 255 -3.97 -24.37 -3.03
CA LYS A 255 -4.16 -25.83 -2.83
C LYS A 255 -5.60 -26.15 -2.45
N GLU A 256 -6.21 -25.35 -1.59
CA GLU A 256 -7.60 -25.57 -1.18
C GLU A 256 -8.58 -25.34 -2.33
N LEU A 257 -8.38 -24.28 -3.12
CA LEU A 257 -9.18 -24.01 -4.31
C LEU A 257 -9.04 -25.11 -5.38
N ASP A 258 -7.81 -25.62 -5.57
CA ASP A 258 -7.54 -26.74 -6.49
C ASP A 258 -8.27 -28.01 -6.06
N LEU A 259 -8.29 -28.32 -4.74
CA LEU A 259 -9.02 -29.47 -4.19
C LEU A 259 -10.53 -29.38 -4.43
N GLN A 260 -11.09 -28.17 -4.41
CA GLN A 260 -12.52 -27.94 -4.63
C GLN A 260 -12.86 -27.66 -6.11
N GLY A 261 -11.87 -27.65 -7.01
CA GLY A 261 -12.07 -27.40 -8.43
C GLY A 261 -12.49 -25.97 -8.77
N ILE A 262 -12.21 -25.01 -7.89
CA ILE A 262 -12.57 -23.60 -8.08
C ILE A 262 -11.52 -22.92 -8.97
N SER A 263 -11.98 -22.29 -10.05
CA SER A 263 -11.09 -21.60 -11.00
C SER A 263 -10.62 -20.26 -10.47
N TYR A 264 -9.31 -20.01 -10.55
CA TYR A 264 -8.70 -18.76 -10.13
C TYR A 264 -7.55 -18.35 -11.07
N LEU A 265 -7.19 -17.09 -11.02
CA LEU A 265 -5.94 -16.54 -11.58
C LEU A 265 -5.01 -16.14 -10.43
N TYR A 266 -3.72 -16.05 -10.73
CA TYR A 266 -2.69 -15.74 -9.73
C TYR A 266 -1.72 -14.68 -10.25
N LEU A 267 -1.28 -13.78 -9.35
CA LEU A 267 -0.30 -12.76 -9.66
C LEU A 267 0.56 -12.43 -8.42
N ASP A 268 1.88 -12.48 -8.59
CA ASP A 268 2.84 -12.03 -7.58
C ASP A 268 3.98 -11.19 -8.17
N GLY A 269 4.93 -10.81 -7.29
CA GLY A 269 6.05 -9.96 -7.67
C GLY A 269 7.15 -10.64 -8.50
N THR A 270 7.09 -11.98 -8.71
CA THR A 270 8.10 -12.74 -9.47
C THR A 270 7.78 -12.78 -10.95
N MET A 271 6.52 -12.51 -11.32
CA MET A 271 6.06 -12.54 -12.72
C MET A 271 6.63 -11.39 -13.54
N SER A 272 6.98 -11.68 -14.79
CA SER A 272 7.35 -10.68 -15.78
C SER A 272 6.17 -9.75 -16.10
N VAL A 273 6.47 -8.58 -16.70
CA VAL A 273 5.45 -7.60 -17.10
C VAL A 273 4.44 -8.24 -18.04
N ASN A 274 4.91 -8.96 -19.08
CA ASN A 274 4.05 -9.60 -20.07
C ASN A 274 3.13 -10.68 -19.48
N GLU A 275 3.63 -11.49 -18.54
CA GLU A 275 2.82 -12.48 -17.85
C GLU A 275 1.74 -11.82 -16.99
N ARG A 276 2.10 -10.73 -16.32
CA ARG A 276 1.17 -9.94 -15.49
C ARG A 276 0.03 -9.37 -16.34
N GLU A 277 0.34 -8.73 -17.46
CA GLU A 277 -0.64 -8.19 -18.38
C GLU A 277 -1.56 -9.28 -18.94
N LYS A 278 -1.02 -10.44 -19.26
CA LYS A 278 -1.79 -11.59 -19.71
C LYS A 278 -2.78 -12.06 -18.64
N GLN A 279 -2.37 -12.18 -17.37
CA GLN A 279 -3.27 -12.58 -16.29
C GLN A 279 -4.39 -11.55 -16.06
N VAL A 280 -4.07 -10.26 -16.10
CA VAL A 280 -5.04 -9.18 -15.99
C VAL A 280 -6.06 -9.23 -17.13
N SER A 281 -5.59 -9.36 -18.39
CA SER A 281 -6.46 -9.46 -19.56
C SER A 281 -7.41 -10.66 -19.46
N ARG A 282 -6.92 -11.84 -19.08
CA ARG A 282 -7.73 -13.05 -18.88
C ARG A 282 -8.82 -12.82 -17.85
N PHE A 283 -8.46 -12.19 -16.71
CA PHE A 283 -9.44 -11.88 -15.68
C PHE A 283 -10.51 -10.90 -16.17
N GLN A 284 -10.12 -9.83 -16.89
CA GLN A 284 -11.06 -8.87 -17.45
C GLN A 284 -11.99 -9.50 -18.49
N GLN A 285 -11.53 -10.52 -19.23
CA GLN A 285 -12.32 -11.27 -20.20
C GLN A 285 -13.27 -12.29 -19.56
N GLY A 286 -13.28 -12.42 -18.24
CA GLY A 286 -14.22 -13.29 -17.53
C GLY A 286 -13.63 -14.63 -17.09
N GLU A 287 -12.33 -14.91 -17.31
CA GLU A 287 -11.73 -16.14 -16.80
C GLU A 287 -11.54 -16.09 -15.27
N GLY A 288 -11.81 -17.22 -14.62
CA GLY A 288 -11.67 -17.41 -13.19
C GLY A 288 -12.69 -16.65 -12.34
N HIS A 289 -13.07 -17.22 -11.22
CA HIS A 289 -13.94 -16.56 -10.25
C HIS A 289 -13.14 -15.65 -9.31
N LEU A 290 -11.91 -16.06 -9.00
CA LEU A 290 -11.03 -15.37 -8.09
C LEU A 290 -9.74 -14.93 -8.80
N PHE A 291 -9.20 -13.79 -8.37
CA PHE A 291 -7.86 -13.38 -8.73
C PHE A 291 -7.02 -13.19 -7.46
N LEU A 292 -6.13 -14.13 -7.21
CA LEU A 292 -5.23 -14.12 -6.04
C LEU A 292 -4.02 -13.24 -6.35
N ILE A 293 -3.81 -12.22 -5.56
CA ILE A 293 -2.78 -11.21 -5.84
C ILE A 293 -1.95 -10.97 -4.58
N SER A 294 -0.64 -11.03 -4.70
CA SER A 294 0.21 -10.57 -3.59
C SER A 294 0.08 -9.06 -3.41
N LEU A 295 -0.07 -8.58 -2.17
CA LEU A 295 -0.36 -7.18 -1.89
C LEU A 295 0.69 -6.22 -2.50
N LYS A 296 1.97 -6.63 -2.54
CA LYS A 296 3.04 -5.85 -3.20
C LYS A 296 2.85 -5.74 -4.71
N ALA A 297 2.40 -6.79 -5.37
CA ALA A 297 2.15 -6.80 -6.81
C ALA A 297 0.87 -6.03 -7.17
N GLY A 298 -0.13 -6.03 -6.30
CA GLY A 298 -1.37 -5.28 -6.46
C GLY A 298 -1.20 -3.76 -6.43
N GLY A 299 -0.10 -3.24 -5.88
CA GLY A 299 0.21 -1.80 -5.83
C GLY A 299 0.55 -1.14 -7.18
N THR A 300 0.74 -1.90 -8.25
CA THR A 300 1.14 -1.38 -9.57
C THR A 300 -0.05 -1.23 -10.51
N GLY A 301 -0.57 -0.02 -10.72
CA GLY A 301 -1.40 0.46 -11.84
C GLY A 301 -2.48 -0.44 -12.48
N LEU A 302 -2.84 -1.58 -11.88
CA LEU A 302 -3.77 -2.55 -12.45
C LEU A 302 -5.20 -1.99 -12.51
N ASN A 303 -5.91 -2.24 -13.61
CA ASN A 303 -7.35 -2.00 -13.72
C ASN A 303 -8.08 -3.35 -13.68
N LEU A 304 -8.90 -3.58 -12.64
CA LEU A 304 -9.53 -4.88 -12.35
C LEU A 304 -11.03 -4.72 -12.06
N THR A 305 -11.71 -3.90 -12.85
CA THR A 305 -13.15 -3.60 -12.72
C THR A 305 -14.08 -4.78 -13.00
N ALA A 306 -13.55 -5.90 -13.51
CA ALA A 306 -14.32 -7.14 -13.67
C ALA A 306 -14.69 -7.82 -12.35
N ALA A 307 -14.04 -7.46 -11.24
CA ALA A 307 -14.43 -7.87 -9.90
C ALA A 307 -15.40 -6.86 -9.28
N ASP A 308 -16.25 -7.33 -8.39
CA ASP A 308 -17.12 -6.52 -7.54
C ASP A 308 -16.90 -6.82 -6.05
N TYR A 309 -16.03 -7.77 -5.73
CA TYR A 309 -15.60 -8.08 -4.37
C TYR A 309 -14.08 -7.98 -4.23
N VAL A 310 -13.65 -7.55 -3.04
CA VAL A 310 -12.24 -7.54 -2.62
C VAL A 310 -12.15 -8.22 -1.27
N ILE A 311 -11.24 -9.19 -1.13
CA ILE A 311 -11.01 -9.91 0.12
C ILE A 311 -9.56 -9.73 0.53
N HIS A 312 -9.33 -9.06 1.67
CA HIS A 312 -8.03 -9.02 2.33
C HIS A 312 -7.95 -10.16 3.34
N LEU A 313 -7.07 -11.13 3.10
CA LEU A 313 -6.89 -12.29 3.96
C LEU A 313 -6.14 -11.98 5.25
N ASP A 314 -5.34 -10.92 5.23
CA ASP A 314 -4.54 -10.45 6.37
C ASP A 314 -4.37 -8.93 6.33
N PRO A 315 -4.36 -8.24 7.49
CA PRO A 315 -4.20 -6.79 7.53
C PRO A 315 -2.73 -6.39 7.30
N TRP A 316 -2.53 -5.29 6.58
CA TRP A 316 -1.23 -4.69 6.38
C TRP A 316 -0.98 -3.54 7.37
N TRP A 317 0.27 -3.26 7.70
CA TRP A 317 0.64 -2.16 8.60
C TRP A 317 0.21 -0.78 8.13
N ASN A 318 0.16 -0.59 6.82
CA ASN A 318 -0.23 0.67 6.20
C ASN A 318 -1.59 0.50 5.51
N PRO A 319 -2.67 1.04 6.07
CA PRO A 319 -4.00 0.92 5.50
C PRO A 319 -4.10 1.50 4.08
N ALA A 320 -3.29 2.52 3.77
CA ALA A 320 -3.29 3.12 2.44
C ALA A 320 -2.90 2.15 1.32
N VAL A 321 -2.07 1.13 1.62
CA VAL A 321 -1.72 0.09 0.64
C VAL A 321 -2.90 -0.85 0.39
N GLU A 322 -3.68 -1.17 1.43
CA GLU A 322 -4.93 -1.95 1.27
C GLU A 322 -5.98 -1.16 0.50
N ASP A 323 -6.15 0.13 0.84
CA ASP A 323 -7.08 1.01 0.15
C ASP A 323 -6.68 1.14 -1.33
N GLN A 324 -5.38 1.30 -1.63
CA GLN A 324 -4.87 1.33 -3.00
C GLN A 324 -5.12 0.01 -3.74
N ALA A 325 -4.97 -1.15 -3.08
CA ALA A 325 -5.28 -2.45 -3.66
C ALA A 325 -6.79 -2.59 -3.96
N SER A 326 -7.64 -2.14 -3.03
CA SER A 326 -9.10 -2.13 -3.20
C SER A 326 -9.56 -1.17 -4.30
N ASP A 327 -8.85 -0.08 -4.48
CA ASP A 327 -9.10 0.93 -5.53
C ASP A 327 -8.81 0.43 -6.95
N ARG A 328 -8.27 -0.77 -7.12
CA ARG A 328 -8.17 -1.47 -8.43
C ARG A 328 -9.52 -1.91 -8.95
N VAL A 329 -10.48 -2.16 -8.06
CA VAL A 329 -11.87 -2.50 -8.36
C VAL A 329 -12.75 -1.25 -8.35
N TYR A 330 -12.62 -0.42 -7.32
CA TYR A 330 -13.41 0.79 -7.12
C TYR A 330 -12.85 1.96 -7.92
N ARG A 331 -13.09 1.94 -9.23
CA ARG A 331 -12.51 2.85 -10.22
C ARG A 331 -13.54 3.22 -11.29
N ILE A 332 -13.27 4.28 -12.06
CA ILE A 332 -14.05 4.64 -13.27
C ILE A 332 -14.18 3.42 -14.17
N GLY A 333 -15.42 3.14 -14.59
CA GLY A 333 -15.78 1.93 -15.34
C GLY A 333 -16.35 0.79 -14.50
N GLN A 334 -16.37 0.92 -13.16
CA GLN A 334 -17.09 0.00 -12.29
C GLN A 334 -18.59 0.33 -12.32
N THR A 335 -19.41 -0.68 -12.62
CA THR A 335 -20.87 -0.54 -12.71
C THR A 335 -21.63 -1.26 -11.59
N ARG A 336 -20.94 -2.12 -10.82
CA ARG A 336 -21.53 -2.91 -9.74
C ARG A 336 -21.12 -2.34 -8.38
N PRO A 337 -21.98 -2.40 -7.35
CA PRO A 337 -21.58 -2.13 -5.97
C PRO A 337 -20.33 -2.95 -5.59
N VAL A 338 -19.39 -2.32 -4.90
CA VAL A 338 -18.14 -2.97 -4.50
C VAL A 338 -18.18 -3.29 -3.02
N THR A 339 -17.95 -4.55 -2.67
CA THR A 339 -17.85 -5.00 -1.28
C THR A 339 -16.43 -5.42 -0.95
N ILE A 340 -15.89 -4.90 0.14
CA ILE A 340 -14.54 -5.18 0.61
C ILE A 340 -14.63 -5.92 1.94
N TYR A 341 -14.14 -7.17 1.97
CA TYR A 341 -13.98 -7.95 3.18
C TYR A 341 -12.56 -7.85 3.71
N ARG A 342 -12.43 -7.68 5.04
CA ARG A 342 -11.17 -7.84 5.76
C ARG A 342 -11.32 -8.96 6.77
N LEU A 343 -10.62 -10.09 6.55
CA LEU A 343 -10.63 -11.22 7.46
C LEU A 343 -9.61 -10.98 8.58
N ILE A 344 -10.07 -10.88 9.81
CA ILE A 344 -9.27 -10.51 10.97
C ILE A 344 -9.40 -11.60 12.03
N ALA A 345 -8.29 -12.25 12.38
CA ALA A 345 -8.28 -13.22 13.47
C ALA A 345 -8.47 -12.50 14.82
N SER A 346 -9.56 -12.86 15.51
CA SER A 346 -9.92 -12.29 16.82
C SER A 346 -8.89 -12.61 17.89
N ASN A 347 -8.71 -11.71 18.83
CA ASN A 347 -7.77 -11.86 19.96
C ASN A 347 -6.31 -12.07 19.52
N THR A 348 -5.92 -11.56 18.36
CA THR A 348 -4.56 -11.65 17.85
C THR A 348 -3.97 -10.27 17.56
N ILE A 349 -2.71 -10.26 17.12
CA ILE A 349 -2.04 -9.05 16.66
C ILE A 349 -2.76 -8.38 15.49
N GLU A 350 -3.56 -9.12 14.72
CA GLU A 350 -4.30 -8.55 13.59
C GLU A 350 -5.37 -7.54 14.05
N GLU A 351 -6.11 -7.80 15.12
CA GLU A 351 -7.03 -6.81 15.69
C GLU A 351 -6.31 -5.54 16.15
N LYS A 352 -5.13 -5.71 16.76
CA LYS A 352 -4.32 -4.55 17.18
C LYS A 352 -3.83 -3.73 15.99
N ILE A 353 -3.44 -4.37 14.89
CA ILE A 353 -3.08 -3.69 13.63
C ILE A 353 -4.26 -2.89 13.11
N VAL A 354 -5.48 -3.46 13.08
CA VAL A 354 -6.68 -2.77 12.61
C VAL A 354 -7.03 -1.57 13.51
N THR A 355 -6.89 -1.70 14.82
CA THR A 355 -7.07 -0.58 15.76
C THR A 355 -6.06 0.54 15.48
N LEU A 356 -4.79 0.19 15.20
CA LEU A 356 -3.78 1.15 14.76
C LEU A 356 -4.14 1.81 13.42
N HIS A 357 -4.80 1.10 12.51
CA HIS A 357 -5.29 1.68 11.25
C HIS A 357 -6.28 2.80 11.51
N GLN A 358 -7.24 2.61 12.42
CA GLN A 358 -8.24 3.63 12.75
C GLN A 358 -7.58 4.88 13.31
N SER A 359 -6.60 4.73 14.18
CA SER A 359 -5.82 5.85 14.70
C SER A 359 -4.96 6.53 13.62
N LYS A 360 -4.35 5.78 12.71
CA LYS A 360 -3.55 6.30 11.59
C LYS A 360 -4.40 7.00 10.52
N LYS A 361 -5.58 6.49 10.19
CA LYS A 361 -6.49 7.10 9.22
C LYS A 361 -7.02 8.42 9.74
N SER A 362 -7.46 8.47 11.01
CA SER A 362 -7.85 9.71 11.67
C SER A 362 -6.71 10.73 11.70
N LEU A 363 -5.48 10.28 11.69
CA LEU A 363 -4.26 11.03 11.79
C LEU A 363 -3.81 11.63 10.46
N ALA A 364 -3.83 10.86 9.37
CA ALA A 364 -3.54 11.36 8.02
C ALA A 364 -4.64 12.35 7.58
N ASP A 365 -5.91 12.03 7.83
CA ASP A 365 -7.04 12.92 7.61
C ASP A 365 -6.90 14.17 8.45
N SER A 366 -6.42 14.08 9.65
CA SER A 366 -6.28 15.19 10.59
C SER A 366 -5.10 16.12 10.33
N LEU A 367 -4.04 15.70 9.66
CA LEU A 367 -3.02 16.62 9.15
C LEU A 367 -3.48 17.33 7.89
N LEU A 368 -4.23 16.64 7.06
CA LEU A 368 -4.94 17.25 5.95
C LEU A 368 -6.17 18.03 6.47
N ASP A 369 -6.82 17.58 7.58
CA ASP A 369 -7.99 18.20 8.22
C ASP A 369 -7.74 18.79 9.62
N GLY A 370 -6.62 18.53 10.27
CA GLY A 370 -6.19 19.25 11.49
C GLY A 370 -6.01 18.47 12.78
N SER A 371 -5.89 17.14 12.80
CA SER A 371 -5.63 16.40 14.05
C SER A 371 -4.61 15.24 13.94
N ASN A 372 -3.86 15.03 14.97
CA ASN A 372 -2.81 14.07 15.41
C ASN A 372 -2.10 13.05 14.47
N MET A 373 -0.82 12.78 14.77
CA MET A 373 0.23 12.09 13.96
C MET A 373 0.57 10.65 14.33
N ALA A 374 1.12 9.88 13.37
CA ALA A 374 1.58 8.50 13.49
C ALA A 374 3.08 8.36 13.80
N HIS A 375 3.41 7.45 14.69
CA HIS A 375 4.76 7.05 15.07
C HIS A 375 5.25 5.78 14.34
N LYS A 376 6.58 5.68 14.09
CA LYS A 376 7.23 4.36 13.96
C LYS A 376 7.13 3.68 15.31
N LEU A 377 6.62 2.45 15.32
CA LEU A 377 6.58 1.65 16.55
C LEU A 377 8.00 1.49 17.11
N THR A 378 8.21 1.96 18.32
CA THR A 378 9.43 1.72 19.10
C THR A 378 9.46 0.28 19.59
N LYS A 379 10.60 -0.19 20.12
CA LYS A 379 10.70 -1.52 20.74
C LYS A 379 9.66 -1.67 21.87
N GLU A 380 9.48 -0.61 22.64
CA GLU A 380 8.53 -0.55 23.77
C GLU A 380 7.09 -0.65 23.28
N GLU A 381 6.71 0.08 22.24
CA GLU A 381 5.38 0.01 21.63
C GLU A 381 5.12 -1.36 20.98
N MET A 382 6.15 -1.96 20.36
CA MET A 382 6.05 -3.33 19.83
C MET A 382 5.84 -4.35 20.96
N LEU A 383 6.53 -4.19 22.09
CA LEU A 383 6.32 -5.02 23.28
C LEU A 383 4.93 -4.82 23.88
N GLU A 384 4.43 -3.60 23.92
CA GLU A 384 3.08 -3.29 24.39
C GLU A 384 2.01 -3.96 23.51
N LEU A 385 2.19 -3.91 22.18
CA LEU A 385 1.36 -4.65 21.25
C LEU A 385 1.36 -6.16 21.49
N LEU A 386 2.49 -6.72 21.93
CA LEU A 386 2.62 -8.14 22.20
C LEU A 386 2.14 -8.53 23.61
N ARG A 387 2.37 -7.67 24.62
CA ARG A 387 1.99 -7.91 26.03
C ARG A 387 0.51 -7.80 26.30
N GLY A 388 -0.22 -6.98 25.56
CA GLY A 388 -1.67 -6.84 25.70
C GLY A 388 -2.36 -8.18 25.43
N GLY A 389 -2.39 -9.03 26.45
CA GLY A 389 -3.11 -10.29 26.48
C GLY A 389 -4.62 -10.05 26.52
N ILE A 390 -5.35 -11.07 26.17
CA ILE A 390 -6.80 -11.21 26.28
C ILE A 390 -7.23 -10.81 27.69
N GLN A 391 -7.99 -9.71 27.85
CA GLN A 391 -8.86 -9.49 29.00
C GLN A 391 -10.21 -10.11 28.72
#